data_f7ce5b9310622773933e90bb7efad2c7
#
_entry.id   f7ce5b9310622773933e90bb7efad2c7
#
_cell.length_a   1.000
_cell.length_b   1.000
_cell.length_c   1.000
_cell.angle_alpha   90.00
_cell.angle_beta   90.00
_cell.angle_gamma   90.00
#
_symmetry.space_group_name_H-M   'P 1'
#
loop_
_entity.id
_entity.type
_entity.pdbx_description
1 polymer ?
#
loop_
_entity_poly.entity_id
_entity_poly.type
_entity_poly.pdbx_seq_one_letter_code
_entity_poly.pdbx_strand_id
1 'polypeptide(L)'
;MFRFEDIRGKLIVSCQALPDEPLHSAFIMGRMARAAKEGGAVAIRAQSMADILEIREVTGLPVIGLVKRNYPDSEIYITPTHQEVEELLATGCEVIALDMTDRPRPAQEQMTALVQQIHAAGRLVLADISTYAEGVAAAGLGADAISTNLSG
;
A
#
# COMPACT_ATOMS: atom_id res chain seq x y z
N MET A 1 -0.87 17.17 7.66
CA MET A 1 -0.48 15.73 7.78
C MET A 1 -1.71 14.90 7.46
N PHE A 2 -1.58 13.87 6.62
CA PHE A 2 -2.68 12.97 6.23
C PHE A 2 -3.19 12.16 7.42
N ARG A 3 -4.53 11.98 7.53
CA ARG A 3 -5.18 11.12 8.53
C ARG A 3 -6.30 10.34 7.87
N PHE A 4 -6.54 9.11 8.33
CA PHE A 4 -7.64 8.30 7.79
C PHE A 4 -9.02 8.90 7.98
N GLU A 5 -9.22 9.72 9.01
CA GLU A 5 -10.46 10.47 9.21
C GLU A 5 -10.79 11.40 8.05
N ASP A 6 -9.78 11.96 7.37
CA ASP A 6 -9.96 12.91 6.27
C ASP A 6 -10.59 12.24 5.03
N ILE A 7 -10.44 10.92 4.92
CA ILE A 7 -10.98 10.11 3.81
C ILE A 7 -12.17 9.22 4.21
N ARG A 8 -12.64 9.35 5.45
CA ARG A 8 -13.74 8.52 5.96
C ARG A 8 -15.02 8.71 5.15
N GLY A 9 -15.63 7.60 4.72
CA GLY A 9 -16.84 7.60 3.89
C GLY A 9 -16.64 8.06 2.46
N LYS A 10 -15.39 8.19 2.00
CA LYS A 10 -15.05 8.64 0.65
C LYS A 10 -14.42 7.50 -0.16
N LEU A 11 -14.30 7.73 -1.46
CA LEU A 11 -13.78 6.75 -2.42
C LEU A 11 -12.25 6.79 -2.48
N ILE A 12 -11.64 5.62 -2.36
CA ILE A 12 -10.24 5.35 -2.70
C ILE A 12 -10.24 4.46 -3.95
N VAL A 13 -9.48 4.83 -4.96
CA VAL A 13 -9.39 4.05 -6.20
C VAL A 13 -8.01 3.40 -6.31
N SER A 14 -7.99 2.11 -6.66
CA SER A 14 -6.76 1.38 -6.97
C SER A 14 -6.39 1.52 -8.43
N CYS A 15 -5.18 2.01 -8.71
CA CYS A 15 -4.62 2.13 -10.05
C CYS A 15 -3.33 1.31 -10.09
N GLN A 16 -3.41 0.08 -10.60
CA GLN A 16 -2.30 -0.86 -10.64
C GLN A 16 -2.32 -1.67 -11.93
N ALA A 17 -1.14 -1.90 -12.50
CA ALA A 17 -0.90 -2.86 -13.57
C ALA A 17 0.48 -3.49 -13.39
N LEU A 18 0.55 -4.82 -13.45
CA LEU A 18 1.79 -5.57 -13.34
C LEU A 18 2.57 -5.57 -14.68
N PRO A 19 3.87 -5.90 -14.69
CA PRO A 19 4.71 -5.84 -15.89
C PRO A 19 4.22 -6.64 -17.09
N ASP A 20 3.44 -7.69 -16.87
CA ASP A 20 2.85 -8.54 -17.89
C ASP A 20 1.45 -8.10 -18.33
N GLU A 21 0.90 -7.05 -17.74
CA GLU A 21 -0.43 -6.54 -18.06
C GLU A 21 -0.36 -5.43 -19.12
N PRO A 22 -1.37 -5.36 -20.03
CA PRO A 22 -1.36 -4.42 -21.16
C PRO A 22 -1.27 -2.94 -20.79
N LEU A 23 -1.75 -2.55 -19.61
CA LEU A 23 -1.76 -1.17 -19.15
C LEU A 23 -0.53 -0.81 -18.29
N HIS A 24 0.47 -1.70 -18.21
CA HIS A 24 1.67 -1.46 -17.41
C HIS A 24 2.46 -0.25 -17.93
N SER A 25 2.28 0.88 -17.28
CA SER A 25 3.01 2.12 -17.56
C SER A 25 2.70 3.13 -16.46
N ALA A 26 3.72 3.78 -15.92
CA ALA A 26 3.52 4.84 -14.93
C ALA A 26 2.66 5.98 -15.51
N PHE A 27 2.89 6.36 -16.77
CA PHE A 27 2.07 7.36 -17.46
C PHE A 27 0.59 6.94 -17.53
N ILE A 28 0.30 5.68 -17.87
CA ILE A 28 -1.08 5.17 -17.93
C ILE A 28 -1.70 5.17 -16.52
N MET A 29 -0.99 4.71 -15.51
CA MET A 29 -1.48 4.73 -14.12
C MET A 29 -1.74 6.16 -13.64
N GLY A 30 -0.90 7.12 -14.00
CA GLY A 30 -1.14 8.54 -13.75
C GLY A 30 -2.43 9.06 -14.39
N ARG A 31 -2.70 8.66 -15.65
CA ARG A 31 -3.95 9.03 -16.36
C ARG A 31 -5.18 8.40 -15.71
N MET A 32 -5.10 7.13 -15.31
CA MET A 32 -6.19 6.46 -14.58
C MET A 32 -6.46 7.13 -13.24
N ALA A 33 -5.42 7.47 -12.49
CA ALA A 33 -5.54 8.17 -11.22
C ALA A 33 -6.15 9.56 -11.38
N ARG A 34 -5.80 10.28 -12.45
CA ARG A 34 -6.41 11.57 -12.77
C ARG A 34 -7.91 11.43 -13.07
N ALA A 35 -8.29 10.44 -13.88
CA ALA A 35 -9.70 10.14 -14.14
C ALA A 35 -10.45 9.77 -12.85
N ALA A 36 -9.83 8.97 -11.97
CA ALA A 36 -10.39 8.64 -10.67
C ALA A 36 -10.60 9.88 -9.80
N LYS A 37 -9.63 10.81 -9.77
CA LYS A 37 -9.75 12.10 -9.06
C LYS A 37 -10.92 12.92 -9.59
N GLU A 38 -11.06 13.04 -10.92
CA GLU A 38 -12.18 13.74 -11.57
C GLU A 38 -13.52 13.08 -11.23
N GLY A 39 -13.54 11.75 -11.03
CA GLY A 39 -14.68 10.97 -10.56
C GLY A 39 -14.96 11.05 -9.06
N GLY A 40 -14.15 11.80 -8.30
CA GLY A 40 -14.38 12.04 -6.87
C GLY A 40 -13.53 11.19 -5.92
N ALA A 41 -12.52 10.45 -6.42
CA ALA A 41 -11.57 9.78 -5.54
C ALA A 41 -10.76 10.80 -4.73
N VAL A 42 -10.53 10.50 -3.45
CA VAL A 42 -9.82 11.37 -2.51
C VAL A 42 -8.44 10.82 -2.14
N ALA A 43 -8.15 9.59 -2.51
CA ALA A 43 -6.85 8.96 -2.38
C ALA A 43 -6.71 7.87 -3.47
N ILE A 44 -5.48 7.51 -3.78
CA ILE A 44 -5.17 6.46 -4.77
C ILE A 44 -4.35 5.36 -4.09
N ARG A 45 -4.70 4.10 -4.34
CA ARG A 45 -3.87 2.95 -4.01
C ARG A 45 -3.05 2.59 -5.25
N ALA A 46 -1.73 2.53 -5.10
CA ALA A 46 -0.82 2.31 -6.22
C ALA A 46 0.36 1.44 -5.81
N GLN A 47 0.90 0.69 -6.78
CA GLN A 47 2.08 -0.15 -6.59
C GLN A 47 3.27 0.39 -7.39
N SER A 48 4.51 0.08 -6.94
CA SER A 48 5.80 0.51 -7.48
C SER A 48 6.14 1.99 -7.30
N MET A 49 7.45 2.25 -7.20
CA MET A 49 7.95 3.62 -7.05
C MET A 49 7.56 4.51 -8.23
N ALA A 50 7.69 3.99 -9.47
CA ALA A 50 7.45 4.76 -10.67
C ALA A 50 6.00 5.23 -10.77
N ASP A 51 5.05 4.32 -10.53
CA ASP A 51 3.62 4.62 -10.57
C ASP A 51 3.23 5.60 -9.47
N ILE A 52 3.73 5.38 -8.24
CA ILE A 52 3.43 6.24 -7.09
C ILE A 52 3.90 7.67 -7.34
N LEU A 53 5.14 7.85 -7.83
CA LEU A 53 5.69 9.18 -8.11
C LEU A 53 4.89 9.90 -9.20
N GLU A 54 4.56 9.22 -10.30
CA GLU A 54 3.73 9.79 -11.38
C GLU A 54 2.34 10.17 -10.87
N ILE A 55 1.67 9.27 -10.14
CA ILE A 55 0.34 9.53 -9.59
C ILE A 55 0.34 10.72 -8.64
N ARG A 56 1.33 10.84 -7.78
CA ARG A 56 1.47 11.99 -6.88
C ARG A 56 1.64 13.29 -7.64
N GLU A 57 2.49 13.29 -8.66
CA GLU A 57 2.76 14.47 -9.50
C GLU A 57 1.50 14.95 -10.22
N VAL A 58 0.77 14.03 -10.89
CA VAL A 58 -0.36 14.43 -11.74
C VAL A 58 -1.66 14.65 -10.97
N THR A 59 -1.81 14.10 -9.76
CA THR A 59 -3.06 14.21 -8.99
C THR A 59 -2.96 15.12 -7.77
N GLY A 60 -1.80 15.17 -7.11
CA GLY A 60 -1.65 15.79 -5.80
C GLY A 60 -2.44 15.10 -4.68
N LEU A 61 -3.04 13.92 -4.95
CA LEU A 61 -3.80 13.17 -3.95
C LEU A 61 -2.86 12.36 -3.03
N PRO A 62 -3.30 12.09 -1.80
CA PRO A 62 -2.62 11.10 -0.94
C PRO A 62 -2.56 9.74 -1.62
N VAL A 63 -1.44 9.05 -1.44
CA VAL A 63 -1.24 7.71 -2.01
C VAL A 63 -1.04 6.68 -0.91
N ILE A 64 -1.79 5.57 -1.05
CA ILE A 64 -1.56 4.33 -0.34
C ILE A 64 -0.65 3.49 -1.22
N GLY A 65 0.63 3.48 -0.89
CA GLY A 65 1.67 2.81 -1.68
C GLY A 65 1.93 1.39 -1.24
N LEU A 66 2.24 0.53 -2.19
CA LEU A 66 2.74 -0.83 -1.97
C LEU A 66 3.74 -1.21 -3.06
N VAL A 67 4.52 -2.24 -2.80
CA VAL A 67 5.35 -2.89 -3.83
C VAL A 67 4.99 -4.36 -3.88
N LYS A 68 4.67 -4.85 -5.07
CA LYS A 68 4.45 -6.28 -5.32
C LYS A 68 5.76 -6.92 -5.76
N ARG A 69 6.26 -7.86 -4.97
CA ARG A 69 7.49 -8.61 -5.27
C ARG A 69 7.35 -10.04 -4.76
N ASN A 70 7.63 -10.99 -5.64
CA ASN A 70 7.60 -12.41 -5.30
C ASN A 70 8.96 -12.85 -4.72
N TYR A 71 8.88 -13.66 -3.68
CA TYR A 71 10.04 -14.32 -3.07
C TYR A 71 9.83 -15.83 -3.06
N PRO A 72 10.88 -16.64 -3.32
CA PRO A 72 10.73 -18.09 -3.47
C PRO A 72 10.36 -18.81 -2.16
N ASP A 73 10.60 -18.17 -1.02
CA ASP A 73 10.38 -18.72 0.33
C ASP A 73 9.08 -18.21 1.00
N SER A 74 8.22 -17.49 0.26
CA SER A 74 6.98 -16.92 0.83
C SER A 74 5.89 -16.74 -0.22
N GLU A 75 4.65 -16.88 0.22
CA GLU A 75 3.46 -16.52 -0.58
C GLU A 75 3.09 -15.03 -0.45
N ILE A 76 3.67 -14.32 0.50
CA ILE A 76 3.46 -12.89 0.68
C ILE A 76 4.18 -12.12 -0.42
N TYR A 77 3.44 -11.28 -1.17
CA TYR A 77 3.98 -10.47 -2.25
C TYR A 77 3.66 -8.98 -2.13
N ILE A 78 2.79 -8.57 -1.19
CA ILE A 78 2.46 -7.15 -0.95
C ILE A 78 3.38 -6.60 0.13
N THR A 79 4.33 -5.77 -0.26
CA THR A 79 5.33 -5.14 0.62
C THR A 79 5.95 -6.15 1.58
N PRO A 80 6.64 -7.19 1.05
CA PRO A 80 7.02 -8.35 1.84
C PRO A 80 8.11 -8.10 2.87
N THR A 81 9.05 -7.19 2.59
CA THR A 81 10.26 -7.01 3.40
C THR A 81 10.56 -5.54 3.71
N HIS A 82 11.56 -5.29 4.54
CA HIS A 82 12.07 -3.94 4.83
C HIS A 82 12.56 -3.21 3.56
N GLN A 83 13.04 -3.93 2.56
CA GLN A 83 13.50 -3.34 1.30
C GLN A 83 12.36 -2.63 0.57
N GLU A 84 11.19 -3.25 0.43
CA GLU A 84 10.02 -2.64 -0.19
C GLU A 84 9.51 -1.46 0.64
N VAL A 85 9.61 -1.54 1.97
CA VAL A 85 9.29 -0.40 2.84
C VAL A 85 10.22 0.78 2.57
N GLU A 86 11.53 0.56 2.45
CA GLU A 86 12.50 1.62 2.10
C GLU A 86 12.19 2.27 0.75
N GLU A 87 11.90 1.46 -0.27
CA GLU A 87 11.50 1.95 -1.60
C GLU A 87 10.26 2.85 -1.50
N LEU A 88 9.26 2.44 -0.74
CA LEU A 88 8.03 3.21 -0.54
C LEU A 88 8.26 4.50 0.25
N LEU A 89 9.07 4.46 1.29
CA LEU A 89 9.43 5.64 2.05
C LEU A 89 10.11 6.71 1.17
N ALA A 90 10.93 6.28 0.22
CA ALA A 90 11.58 7.19 -0.73
C ALA A 90 10.60 7.92 -1.66
N THR A 91 9.41 7.36 -1.90
CA THR A 91 8.36 8.02 -2.71
C THR A 91 7.66 9.16 -1.97
N GLY A 92 7.74 9.17 -0.64
CA GLY A 92 7.00 10.11 0.20
C GLY A 92 5.49 9.85 0.28
N CYS A 93 5.00 8.66 -0.13
CA CYS A 93 3.58 8.31 0.02
C CYS A 93 3.13 8.38 1.49
N GLU A 94 1.89 8.72 1.71
CA GLU A 94 1.34 9.00 3.04
C GLU A 94 1.10 7.73 3.85
N VAL A 95 0.72 6.66 3.16
CA VAL A 95 0.36 5.37 3.76
C VAL A 95 1.11 4.26 3.03
N ILE A 96 1.62 3.30 3.78
CA ILE A 96 2.20 2.07 3.23
C ILE A 96 1.27 0.91 3.55
N ALA A 97 0.83 0.22 2.48
CA ALA A 97 0.06 -1.01 2.59
C ALA A 97 0.99 -2.22 2.56
N LEU A 98 0.78 -3.15 3.48
CA LEU A 98 1.51 -4.41 3.52
C LEU A 98 0.59 -5.56 3.90
N ASP A 99 0.92 -6.75 3.41
CA ASP A 99 0.28 -7.98 3.81
C ASP A 99 0.54 -8.22 5.31
N MET A 100 -0.51 -8.24 6.11
CA MET A 100 -0.44 -8.52 7.55
C MET A 100 -1.24 -9.79 7.92
N THR A 101 -1.30 -10.75 7.00
CA THR A 101 -1.80 -12.09 7.29
C THR A 101 -0.83 -12.88 8.18
N ASP A 102 -1.25 -14.03 8.67
CA ASP A 102 -0.45 -14.93 9.49
C ASP A 102 0.53 -15.80 8.69
N ARG A 103 0.58 -15.65 7.36
CA ARG A 103 1.52 -16.36 6.49
C ARG A 103 2.96 -15.95 6.79
N PRO A 104 3.94 -16.88 6.65
CA PRO A 104 5.34 -16.56 6.88
C PRO A 104 5.87 -15.57 5.83
N ARG A 105 6.61 -14.54 6.29
CA ARG A 105 7.27 -13.56 5.44
C ARG A 105 8.60 -14.09 4.88
N PRO A 106 9.06 -13.54 3.72
CA PRO A 106 10.39 -13.84 3.21
C PRO A 106 11.47 -13.57 4.25
N ALA A 107 12.52 -14.39 4.26
CA ALA A 107 13.65 -14.26 5.18
C ALA A 107 13.27 -14.14 6.67
N GLN A 108 12.08 -14.64 7.04
CA GLN A 108 11.52 -14.55 8.40
C GLN A 108 11.40 -13.10 8.93
N GLU A 109 11.22 -12.14 8.05
CA GLU A 109 10.96 -10.74 8.42
C GLU A 109 9.83 -10.62 9.44
N GLN A 110 10.03 -9.76 10.41
CA GLN A 110 9.04 -9.56 11.48
C GLN A 110 8.12 -8.40 11.15
N MET A 111 6.82 -8.66 11.16
CA MET A 111 5.77 -7.67 10.89
C MET A 111 5.87 -6.43 11.80
N THR A 112 6.21 -6.65 13.08
CA THR A 112 6.42 -5.56 14.05
C THR A 112 7.56 -4.63 13.65
N ALA A 113 8.65 -5.17 13.08
CA ALA A 113 9.79 -4.35 12.65
C ALA A 113 9.41 -3.46 11.45
N LEU A 114 8.62 -3.99 10.51
CA LEU A 114 8.14 -3.22 9.35
C LEU A 114 7.21 -2.08 9.78
N VAL A 115 6.26 -2.36 10.69
CA VAL A 115 5.37 -1.34 11.25
C VAL A 115 6.17 -0.23 11.95
N GLN A 116 7.15 -0.61 12.76
CA GLN A 116 8.03 0.35 13.45
C GLN A 116 8.84 1.20 12.47
N GLN A 117 9.38 0.61 11.41
CA GLN A 117 10.12 1.32 10.37
C GLN A 117 9.24 2.38 9.68
N ILE A 118 8.01 2.03 9.34
CA ILE A 118 7.05 2.93 8.70
C ILE A 118 6.68 4.09 9.64
N HIS A 119 6.34 3.79 10.88
CA HIS A 119 5.99 4.80 11.88
C HIS A 119 7.16 5.71 12.23
N ALA A 120 8.38 5.17 12.34
CA ALA A 120 9.57 5.98 12.60
C ALA A 120 9.83 7.04 11.51
N ALA A 121 9.40 6.76 10.28
CA ALA A 121 9.44 7.71 9.15
C ALA A 121 8.22 8.66 9.09
N GLY A 122 7.32 8.61 10.07
CA GLY A 122 6.12 9.45 10.13
C GLY A 122 5.05 9.08 9.09
N ARG A 123 5.02 7.81 8.65
CA ARG A 123 4.01 7.31 7.71
C ARG A 123 3.02 6.39 8.42
N LEU A 124 1.86 6.17 7.79
CA LEU A 124 0.80 5.33 8.31
C LEU A 124 0.83 3.93 7.69
N VAL A 125 0.30 2.96 8.41
CA VAL A 125 0.23 1.55 8.02
C VAL A 125 -1.20 1.16 7.68
N LEU A 126 -1.42 0.65 6.46
CA LEU A 126 -2.63 -0.05 6.07
C LEU A 126 -2.36 -1.56 6.05
N ALA A 127 -3.04 -2.32 6.89
CA ALA A 127 -2.90 -3.77 6.93
C ALA A 127 -3.85 -4.43 5.93
N ASP A 128 -3.30 -5.11 4.93
CA ASP A 128 -4.07 -6.03 4.08
C ASP A 128 -4.21 -7.37 4.79
N ILE A 129 -5.45 -7.79 5.05
CA ILE A 129 -5.76 -9.00 5.81
C ILE A 129 -6.80 -9.86 5.09
N SER A 130 -6.89 -11.12 5.48
CA SER A 130 -7.85 -12.10 4.97
C SER A 130 -8.95 -12.42 5.99
N THR A 131 -8.59 -12.54 7.27
CA THR A 131 -9.52 -12.98 8.31
C THR A 131 -9.72 -11.91 9.39
N TYR A 132 -10.80 -12.03 10.13
CA TYR A 132 -11.07 -11.17 11.29
C TYR A 132 -9.95 -11.25 12.33
N ALA A 133 -9.45 -12.46 12.60
CA ALA A 133 -8.37 -12.65 13.58
C ALA A 133 -7.08 -11.92 13.17
N GLU A 134 -6.72 -11.97 11.88
CA GLU A 134 -5.58 -11.20 11.34
C GLU A 134 -5.78 -9.70 11.49
N GLY A 135 -6.99 -9.19 11.24
CA GLY A 135 -7.32 -7.78 11.43
C GLY A 135 -7.15 -7.33 12.88
N VAL A 136 -7.62 -8.12 13.84
CA VAL A 136 -7.43 -7.84 15.27
C VAL A 136 -5.94 -7.87 15.63
N ALA A 137 -5.20 -8.86 15.15
CA ALA A 137 -3.75 -8.97 15.38
C ALA A 137 -3.00 -7.77 14.78
N ALA A 138 -3.31 -7.38 13.54
CA ALA A 138 -2.70 -6.22 12.87
C ALA A 138 -2.95 -4.91 13.64
N ALA A 139 -4.17 -4.70 14.13
CA ALA A 139 -4.49 -3.54 14.97
C ALA A 139 -3.66 -3.54 16.27
N GLY A 140 -3.50 -4.70 16.90
CA GLY A 140 -2.65 -4.87 18.09
C GLY A 140 -1.16 -4.61 17.84
N LEU A 141 -0.69 -4.77 16.60
CA LEU A 141 0.67 -4.47 16.17
C LEU A 141 0.88 -3.00 15.75
N GLY A 142 -0.20 -2.21 15.73
CA GLY A 142 -0.13 -0.78 15.44
C GLY A 142 -0.54 -0.39 14.04
N ALA A 143 -1.23 -1.25 13.26
CA ALA A 143 -1.81 -0.83 12.00
C ALA A 143 -2.82 0.31 12.22
N ASP A 144 -2.71 1.37 11.41
CA ASP A 144 -3.56 2.56 11.49
C ASP A 144 -4.91 2.35 10.80
N ALA A 145 -4.97 1.44 9.84
CA ALA A 145 -6.19 1.01 9.17
C ALA A 145 -6.09 -0.45 8.73
N ILE A 146 -7.24 -1.08 8.55
CA ILE A 146 -7.37 -2.48 8.12
C ILE A 146 -8.10 -2.50 6.77
N SER A 147 -7.59 -3.29 5.84
CA SER A 147 -8.22 -3.56 4.54
C SER A 147 -8.50 -5.05 4.41
N THR A 148 -9.72 -5.40 4.02
CA THR A 148 -10.14 -6.77 3.77
C THR A 148 -9.74 -7.27 2.36
N ASN A 149 -8.71 -6.68 1.80
CA ASN A 149 -8.25 -6.88 0.42
C ASN A 149 -7.93 -8.35 0.08
N LEU A 150 -7.50 -9.13 1.07
CA LEU A 150 -7.11 -10.53 0.89
C LEU A 150 -8.17 -11.54 1.33
N SER A 151 -9.37 -11.09 1.67
CA SER A 151 -10.45 -11.98 2.13
C SER A 151 -11.20 -12.70 1.00
N GLY A 152 -10.81 -12.50 -0.23
CA GLY A 152 -11.32 -13.23 -1.41
C GLY A 152 -12.52 -12.64 -2.08
#